data_a2251321d79dc5a61ab2855663781295
#
_entry.id   a2251321d79dc5a61ab2855663781295
#
_cell.length_a   1.000
_cell.length_b   1.000
_cell.length_c   1.000
_cell.angle_alpha   90.00
_cell.angle_beta   90.00
_cell.angle_gamma   90.00
#
_symmetry.space_group_name_H-M   'P 1'
#
loop_
_entity.id
_entity.type
_entity.pdbx_description
1 polymer ?
#
loop_
_entity_poly.entity_id
_entity_poly.type
_entity_poly.pdbx_seq_one_letter_code
_entity_poly.pdbx_strand_id
1 'polypeptide(L)'
;MGLALAFKCANQGLSVILLESGGFGDRGNAEARLGSAEILTPHHAALEAIRCQGIGGTSRLWGGRCVALDDIDFEKRDHVANSGWPIPHAEIANYYGEALTFLGCGIDAAHAKNAERTAQAEIATDMPEYWSAEPDLRRQHGARLRNSANIRVYTLCTVSGIRLDSDGARVAALVVKSGDRSFEVTARSYVLAGGGLENARLLLLAQRDWPHKFGGPNGPLGRYYCGHLSGYLAAIRFNQQSFAKSLWYRKSSDGSHLRHRLAPSPDAQRKHALLNTVFWLDSFSIGDPAHGSGALSMLYLGLALLGLYPRIGNGLAPSPTEPRSRGLRRHLSNVVRDPRLLSSMFSVTWQFSKRRLGQRAFALMNPGERYLLRYHAEQVPTSESRVFLADDDRGGTPKLCVDFRFQPQDIDSVVKSHEVLDDWLQREKIGRLDYLTDADRQSEAVLNQALDGYHQIGVTRMADDPKSGVVDRDCRVHDMANLFVAGSSVFPTAGQANPTLPAVALALRLGDHLRRIASTL
;
A
#
# COMPACT_ATOMS: atom_id res chain seq x y z
N MET A 1 -1.30 -0.15 12.27
CA MET A 1 -0.39 0.74 13.01
C MET A 1 -0.80 0.85 14.48
N GLY A 2 -2.02 1.26 14.82
CA GLY A 2 -2.45 1.39 16.22
C GLY A 2 -2.23 0.16 17.10
N LEU A 3 -2.49 -1.05 16.59
CA LEU A 3 -2.21 -2.30 17.32
C LEU A 3 -0.71 -2.52 17.56
N ALA A 4 0.13 -2.29 16.54
CA ALA A 4 1.58 -2.45 16.68
C ALA A 4 2.15 -1.50 17.74
N LEU A 5 1.74 -0.23 17.69
CA LEU A 5 2.11 0.77 18.68
C LEU A 5 1.62 0.40 20.09
N ALA A 6 0.36 0.00 20.22
CA ALA A 6 -0.22 -0.39 21.51
C ALA A 6 0.56 -1.55 22.16
N PHE A 7 0.90 -2.58 21.38
CA PHE A 7 1.73 -3.68 21.88
C PHE A 7 3.16 -3.25 22.21
N LYS A 8 3.77 -2.38 21.37
CA LYS A 8 5.12 -1.86 21.64
C LYS A 8 5.17 -1.11 22.97
N CYS A 9 4.23 -0.17 23.18
CA CYS A 9 4.10 0.57 24.43
C CYS A 9 3.82 -0.34 25.63
N ALA A 10 2.88 -1.26 25.51
CA ALA A 10 2.51 -2.18 26.59
C ALA A 10 3.66 -3.12 26.99
N ASN A 11 4.41 -3.63 26.02
CA ASN A 11 5.59 -4.48 26.29
C ASN A 11 6.71 -3.70 27.00
N GLN A 12 6.72 -2.38 26.91
CA GLN A 12 7.65 -1.48 27.59
C GLN A 12 7.12 -0.95 28.92
N GLY A 13 5.99 -1.50 29.41
CA GLY A 13 5.41 -1.18 30.71
C GLY A 13 4.51 0.07 30.72
N LEU A 14 4.19 0.64 29.56
CA LEU A 14 3.23 1.75 29.49
C LEU A 14 1.79 1.23 29.54
N SER A 15 0.91 1.93 30.29
CA SER A 15 -0.51 1.68 30.29
C SER A 15 -1.17 2.33 29.05
N VAL A 16 -1.90 1.54 28.27
CA VAL A 16 -2.50 1.96 27.00
C VAL A 16 -4.02 1.86 27.06
N ILE A 17 -4.70 2.92 26.63
CA ILE A 17 -6.12 2.92 26.31
C ILE A 17 -6.25 2.88 24.80
N LEU A 18 -6.86 1.83 24.24
CA LEU A 18 -7.15 1.68 22.83
C LEU A 18 -8.64 1.93 22.58
N LEU A 19 -8.95 3.00 21.84
CA LEU A 19 -10.30 3.34 21.43
C LEU A 19 -10.51 2.89 19.97
N GLU A 20 -11.56 2.11 19.74
CA GLU A 20 -11.92 1.62 18.41
C GLU A 20 -13.39 1.86 18.11
N SER A 21 -13.70 2.48 16.99
CA SER A 21 -15.07 2.80 16.60
C SER A 21 -15.93 1.57 16.27
N GLY A 22 -15.31 0.49 15.78
CA GLY A 22 -16.00 -0.78 15.53
C GLY A 22 -15.82 -1.82 16.64
N GLY A 23 -16.30 -3.04 16.39
CA GLY A 23 -16.22 -4.18 17.29
C GLY A 23 -15.11 -5.17 16.95
N PHE A 24 -15.05 -6.28 17.69
CA PHE A 24 -14.18 -7.42 17.37
C PHE A 24 -14.70 -8.25 16.17
N GLY A 25 -16.01 -8.28 15.91
CA GLY A 25 -16.68 -9.19 14.99
C GLY A 25 -17.09 -8.58 13.66
N ASP A 26 -17.58 -7.36 13.65
CA ASP A 26 -18.35 -6.83 12.53
C ASP A 26 -17.55 -5.97 11.56
N ARG A 27 -17.89 -6.11 10.27
CA ARG A 27 -17.69 -5.08 9.25
C ARG A 27 -18.84 -4.08 9.38
N GLY A 28 -18.96 -3.39 10.52
CA GLY A 28 -20.07 -2.47 10.76
C GLY A 28 -20.15 -1.37 9.70
N ASN A 29 -21.33 -0.78 9.53
CA ASN A 29 -21.54 0.33 8.61
C ASN A 29 -20.63 1.52 9.00
N ALA A 30 -19.56 1.72 8.24
CA ALA A 30 -18.53 2.71 8.53
C ALA A 30 -19.09 4.15 8.45
N GLU A 31 -20.02 4.41 7.54
CA GLU A 31 -20.58 5.75 7.32
C GLU A 31 -21.32 6.29 8.54
N ALA A 32 -22.10 5.44 9.19
CA ALA A 32 -22.90 5.86 10.35
C ALA A 32 -22.06 6.32 11.55
N ARG A 33 -20.78 5.90 11.64
CA ARG A 33 -19.93 6.15 12.82
C ARG A 33 -18.79 7.13 12.57
N LEU A 34 -18.25 7.20 11.33
CA LEU A 34 -17.10 8.04 10.99
C LEU A 34 -17.49 9.38 10.34
N GLY A 35 -18.77 9.60 10.12
CA GLY A 35 -19.26 10.75 9.36
C GLY A 35 -19.11 10.55 7.84
N SER A 36 -19.87 11.35 7.10
CA SER A 36 -19.92 11.28 5.66
C SER A 36 -18.61 11.80 5.03
N ALA A 37 -18.24 11.23 3.89
CA ALA A 37 -17.18 11.76 3.06
C ALA A 37 -17.62 11.73 1.59
N GLU A 38 -17.02 12.61 0.78
CA GLU A 38 -17.33 12.75 -0.65
C GLU A 38 -16.03 12.72 -1.45
N ILE A 39 -16.01 11.90 -2.49
CA ILE A 39 -14.91 11.81 -3.45
C ILE A 39 -15.23 12.72 -4.61
N LEU A 40 -14.37 13.70 -4.87
CA LEU A 40 -14.58 14.74 -5.90
C LEU A 40 -13.94 14.38 -7.26
N THR A 41 -13.09 13.33 -7.30
CA THR A 41 -12.31 12.97 -8.48
C THR A 41 -12.47 11.48 -8.83
N PRO A 42 -12.36 11.09 -10.12
CA PRO A 42 -12.62 9.71 -10.56
C PRO A 42 -11.49 8.72 -10.19
N HIS A 43 -10.32 9.20 -9.81
CA HIS A 43 -9.13 8.38 -9.59
C HIS A 43 -8.97 7.85 -8.15
N HIS A 44 -10.00 7.97 -7.34
CA HIS A 44 -10.01 7.50 -5.97
C HIS A 44 -11.03 6.37 -5.79
N ALA A 45 -10.60 5.30 -5.11
CA ALA A 45 -11.47 4.16 -4.83
C ALA A 45 -12.63 4.53 -3.90
N ALA A 46 -13.74 3.81 -4.03
CA ALA A 46 -14.91 3.99 -3.17
C ALA A 46 -14.55 3.80 -1.68
N LEU A 47 -15.16 4.60 -0.82
CA LEU A 47 -14.84 4.63 0.62
C LEU A 47 -15.05 3.29 1.31
N GLU A 48 -16.03 2.50 0.88
CA GLU A 48 -16.35 1.17 1.41
C GLU A 48 -15.24 0.15 1.11
N ALA A 49 -14.47 0.37 0.04
CA ALA A 49 -13.34 -0.48 -0.34
C ALA A 49 -12.06 -0.17 0.46
N ILE A 50 -11.95 1.05 1.00
CA ILE A 50 -10.73 1.55 1.65
C ILE A 50 -10.85 1.78 3.16
N ARG A 51 -12.05 1.65 3.72
CA ARG A 51 -12.33 1.81 5.15
C ARG A 51 -12.84 0.52 5.75
N CYS A 52 -12.33 0.16 6.91
CA CYS A 52 -12.85 -0.95 7.69
C CYS A 52 -12.75 -0.61 9.18
N GLN A 53 -13.89 -0.51 9.83
CA GLN A 53 -13.98 -0.34 11.28
C GLN A 53 -13.88 -1.69 12.00
N GLY A 54 -13.37 -1.65 13.20
CA GLY A 54 -13.19 -2.81 14.07
C GLY A 54 -11.73 -3.15 14.29
N ILE A 55 -11.48 -3.98 15.28
CA ILE A 55 -10.13 -4.43 15.63
C ILE A 55 -9.43 -5.01 14.39
N GLY A 56 -8.22 -4.53 14.11
CA GLY A 56 -7.47 -4.84 12.91
C GLY A 56 -7.63 -3.81 11.78
N GLY A 57 -8.72 -3.04 11.77
CA GLY A 57 -8.99 -2.01 10.76
C GLY A 57 -8.88 -2.54 9.34
N THR A 58 -8.28 -1.77 8.43
CA THR A 58 -8.12 -2.13 7.00
C THR A 58 -7.24 -3.35 6.74
N SER A 59 -6.52 -3.90 7.75
CA SER A 59 -5.85 -5.20 7.60
C SER A 59 -6.82 -6.36 7.32
N ARG A 60 -8.11 -6.15 7.50
CA ARG A 60 -9.17 -7.11 7.15
C ARG A 60 -9.57 -7.08 5.66
N LEU A 61 -9.09 -6.08 4.91
CA LEU A 61 -9.40 -5.86 3.49
C LEU A 61 -8.18 -6.05 2.58
N TRP A 62 -6.96 -5.96 3.12
CA TRP A 62 -5.74 -6.01 2.33
C TRP A 62 -5.28 -7.43 1.98
N GLY A 63 -4.37 -7.54 1.01
CA GLY A 63 -3.81 -8.83 0.58
C GLY A 63 -2.61 -9.32 1.41
N GLY A 64 -2.16 -8.59 2.43
CA GLY A 64 -1.01 -8.99 3.26
C GLY A 64 0.37 -8.67 2.64
N ARG A 65 0.42 -7.79 1.65
CA ARG A 65 1.65 -7.43 0.93
C ARG A 65 2.50 -6.46 1.75
N CYS A 66 3.76 -6.83 2.02
CA CYS A 66 4.71 -6.09 2.84
C CYS A 66 5.97 -5.75 2.05
N VAL A 67 6.25 -4.47 1.91
CA VAL A 67 7.34 -3.91 1.11
C VAL A 67 8.02 -2.80 1.90
N ALA A 68 9.35 -2.78 1.91
CA ALA A 68 10.14 -1.69 2.47
C ALA A 68 10.20 -0.49 1.52
N LEU A 69 10.33 0.71 2.07
CA LEU A 69 10.76 1.88 1.31
C LEU A 69 12.26 1.76 0.98
N ASP A 70 12.68 2.42 -0.07
CA ASP A 70 14.06 2.48 -0.52
C ASP A 70 14.78 3.72 0.01
N ASP A 71 16.12 3.71 0.06
CA ASP A 71 16.92 4.88 0.50
C ASP A 71 16.58 6.14 -0.29
N ILE A 72 16.39 6.02 -1.62
CA ILE A 72 16.07 7.14 -2.50
C ILE A 72 14.73 7.80 -2.15
N ASP A 73 13.79 7.08 -1.53
CA ASP A 73 12.50 7.64 -1.11
C ASP A 73 12.64 8.69 0.00
N PHE A 74 13.76 8.63 0.76
CA PHE A 74 14.08 9.55 1.84
C PHE A 74 14.87 10.78 1.37
N GLU A 75 15.46 10.70 0.19
CA GLU A 75 16.30 11.79 -0.36
C GLU A 75 15.43 12.96 -0.83
N LYS A 76 16.01 14.17 -0.73
CA LYS A 76 15.53 15.31 -1.48
C LYS A 76 15.98 15.18 -2.93
N ARG A 77 15.03 14.92 -3.83
CA ARG A 77 15.27 14.70 -5.25
C ARG A 77 14.88 15.95 -6.04
N ASP A 78 15.80 16.51 -6.82
CA ASP A 78 15.58 17.79 -7.54
C ASP A 78 14.42 17.69 -8.55
N HIS A 79 14.20 16.50 -9.11
CA HIS A 79 13.13 16.25 -10.07
C HIS A 79 11.80 15.82 -9.42
N VAL A 80 11.72 15.71 -8.08
CA VAL A 80 10.51 15.34 -7.34
C VAL A 80 10.16 16.45 -6.37
N ALA A 81 9.16 17.24 -6.72
CA ALA A 81 8.70 18.33 -5.88
C ALA A 81 8.25 17.81 -4.50
N ASN A 82 8.55 18.59 -3.46
CA ASN A 82 8.19 18.28 -2.08
C ASN A 82 8.75 16.94 -1.57
N SER A 83 9.82 16.41 -2.15
CA SER A 83 10.51 15.21 -1.67
C SER A 83 11.44 15.51 -0.49
N GLY A 84 11.94 14.46 0.13
CA GLY A 84 12.83 14.50 1.29
C GLY A 84 12.11 14.25 2.61
N TRP A 85 12.65 13.32 3.38
CA TRP A 85 12.19 13.05 4.74
C TRP A 85 13.11 13.76 5.76
N PRO A 86 12.59 14.25 6.90
CA PRO A 86 13.42 14.84 7.94
C PRO A 86 14.20 13.81 8.78
N ILE A 87 14.03 12.52 8.46
CA ILE A 87 14.75 11.40 9.07
C ILE A 87 15.42 10.56 7.98
N PRO A 88 16.60 9.98 8.24
CA PRO A 88 17.25 9.05 7.31
C PRO A 88 16.52 7.70 7.26
N HIS A 89 16.62 6.98 6.14
CA HIS A 89 16.04 5.65 5.96
C HIS A 89 16.40 4.69 7.09
N ALA A 90 17.65 4.70 7.57
CA ALA A 90 18.13 3.83 8.63
C ALA A 90 17.29 3.90 9.92
N GLU A 91 16.67 5.05 10.22
CA GLU A 91 15.82 5.18 11.41
C GLU A 91 14.53 4.34 11.33
N ILE A 92 14.05 4.03 10.13
CA ILE A 92 12.90 3.15 9.91
C ILE A 92 13.36 1.73 9.60
N ALA A 93 14.42 1.56 8.83
CA ALA A 93 14.94 0.26 8.39
C ALA A 93 15.27 -0.66 9.57
N ASN A 94 15.76 -0.11 10.68
CA ASN A 94 16.05 -0.86 11.90
C ASN A 94 14.81 -1.55 12.51
N TYR A 95 13.60 -1.11 12.16
CA TYR A 95 12.35 -1.67 12.65
C TYR A 95 11.68 -2.63 11.66
N TYR A 96 12.17 -2.78 10.43
CA TYR A 96 11.52 -3.65 9.44
C TYR A 96 11.44 -5.12 9.88
N GLY A 97 12.48 -5.65 10.54
CA GLY A 97 12.45 -7.02 11.06
C GLY A 97 11.34 -7.26 12.11
N GLU A 98 11.20 -6.34 13.08
CA GLU A 98 10.12 -6.38 14.07
C GLU A 98 8.74 -6.19 13.41
N ALA A 99 8.65 -5.28 12.46
CA ALA A 99 7.41 -5.00 11.72
C ALA A 99 6.95 -6.18 10.86
N LEU A 100 7.86 -6.85 10.16
CA LEU A 100 7.58 -8.04 9.36
C LEU A 100 7.10 -9.20 10.24
N THR A 101 7.75 -9.41 11.38
CA THR A 101 7.30 -10.40 12.38
C THR A 101 5.89 -10.09 12.87
N PHE A 102 5.61 -8.81 13.22
CA PHE A 102 4.29 -8.37 13.63
C PHE A 102 3.24 -8.59 12.54
N LEU A 103 3.60 -8.44 11.28
CA LEU A 103 2.70 -8.60 10.12
C LEU A 103 2.55 -10.07 9.68
N GLY A 104 3.20 -11.03 10.36
CA GLY A 104 3.09 -12.45 10.01
C GLY A 104 3.87 -12.85 8.75
N CYS A 105 4.92 -12.12 8.45
CA CYS A 105 5.91 -12.47 7.45
C CYS A 105 7.11 -13.06 8.19
N GLY A 106 7.13 -14.37 8.41
CA GLY A 106 8.22 -15.06 9.08
C GLY A 106 9.48 -15.02 8.24
N ILE A 107 10.43 -14.23 8.67
CA ILE A 107 11.62 -13.97 7.90
C ILE A 107 12.84 -14.35 8.71
N ASP A 108 13.76 -15.05 8.02
CA ASP A 108 15.16 -14.88 8.33
C ASP A 108 15.51 -13.39 8.25
N ALA A 109 15.59 -12.74 9.40
CA ALA A 109 15.88 -11.30 9.53
C ALA A 109 17.18 -10.89 8.81
N ALA A 110 18.03 -11.84 8.47
CA ALA A 110 19.23 -11.67 7.67
C ALA A 110 18.93 -11.23 6.23
N HIS A 111 17.84 -11.67 5.62
CA HIS A 111 17.49 -11.30 4.23
C HIS A 111 16.93 -9.88 4.13
N ALA A 112 16.27 -9.37 5.16
CA ALA A 112 15.74 -8.00 5.17
C ALA A 112 16.85 -6.94 5.30
N LYS A 113 18.01 -7.30 5.89
CA LYS A 113 19.14 -6.38 6.07
C LYS A 113 20.08 -6.29 4.88
N ASN A 114 20.06 -7.26 3.97
CA ASN A 114 21.05 -7.39 2.88
C ASN A 114 20.51 -7.02 1.50
N ALA A 115 19.37 -6.38 1.40
CA ALA A 115 18.93 -5.76 0.15
C ALA A 115 19.69 -4.43 -0.08
N GLU A 116 21.02 -4.44 0.09
CA GLU A 116 21.87 -3.46 -0.56
C GLU A 116 21.74 -3.70 -2.06
N ARG A 117 21.03 -2.81 -2.74
CA ARG A 117 20.95 -2.80 -4.20
C ARG A 117 22.38 -2.84 -4.75
N THR A 118 22.65 -3.78 -5.63
CA THR A 118 23.85 -3.72 -6.45
C THR A 118 23.82 -2.41 -7.24
N ALA A 119 24.57 -1.43 -6.76
CA ALA A 119 24.57 -0.04 -7.25
C ALA A 119 25.05 0.10 -8.72
N GLN A 120 25.39 -1.01 -9.39
CA GLN A 120 25.99 -1.03 -10.71
C GLN A 120 25.02 -1.41 -11.85
N ALA A 121 23.84 -1.96 -11.54
CA ALA A 121 22.88 -2.35 -12.58
C ALA A 121 21.84 -1.25 -12.80
N GLU A 122 21.48 -0.94 -14.06
CA GLU A 122 20.44 0.04 -14.40
C GLU A 122 19.05 -0.40 -13.88
N ILE A 123 18.80 -1.72 -13.88
CA ILE A 123 17.60 -2.34 -13.30
C ILE A 123 18.01 -3.27 -12.15
N ALA A 124 17.48 -3.03 -10.96
CA ALA A 124 17.56 -3.96 -9.83
C ALA A 124 16.57 -5.12 -10.04
N THR A 125 17.02 -6.35 -9.78
CA THR A 125 16.25 -7.59 -9.99
C THR A 125 15.94 -8.35 -8.71
N ASP A 126 16.48 -7.91 -7.59
CA ASP A 126 16.45 -8.55 -6.27
C ASP A 126 15.58 -7.82 -5.24
N MET A 127 14.62 -7.04 -5.70
CA MET A 127 13.71 -6.26 -4.87
C MET A 127 12.70 -7.16 -4.15
N PRO A 128 12.89 -7.48 -2.85
CA PRO A 128 12.02 -8.42 -2.17
C PRO A 128 10.63 -7.83 -1.88
N GLU A 129 9.64 -8.68 -2.00
CA GLU A 129 8.27 -8.41 -1.57
C GLU A 129 7.75 -9.60 -0.79
N TYR A 130 7.28 -9.36 0.42
CA TYR A 130 6.79 -10.37 1.33
C TYR A 130 5.27 -10.36 1.41
N TRP A 131 4.70 -11.51 1.72
CA TRP A 131 3.26 -11.68 1.87
C TRP A 131 2.95 -12.40 3.18
N SER A 132 2.15 -11.77 4.02
CA SER A 132 1.72 -12.31 5.30
C SER A 132 1.02 -13.67 5.15
N ALA A 133 1.33 -14.60 6.05
CA ALA A 133 0.63 -15.87 6.15
C ALA A 133 -0.81 -15.72 6.67
N GLU A 134 -1.05 -14.75 7.57
CA GLU A 134 -2.39 -14.36 8.07
C GLU A 134 -2.54 -12.82 8.00
N PRO A 135 -3.14 -12.27 6.95
CA PRO A 135 -3.27 -10.83 6.76
C PRO A 135 -4.20 -10.14 7.77
N ASP A 136 -5.24 -10.82 8.27
CA ASP A 136 -6.18 -10.25 9.24
C ASP A 136 -5.52 -10.13 10.62
N LEU A 137 -5.02 -8.94 10.96
CA LEU A 137 -4.36 -8.69 12.25
C LEU A 137 -5.28 -8.92 13.46
N ARG A 138 -6.60 -8.89 13.28
CA ARG A 138 -7.54 -9.29 14.34
C ARG A 138 -7.42 -10.78 14.65
N ARG A 139 -7.32 -11.62 13.62
CA ARG A 139 -7.11 -13.08 13.79
C ARG A 139 -5.75 -13.35 14.39
N GLN A 140 -4.74 -12.68 13.90
CA GLN A 140 -3.36 -12.88 14.32
C GLN A 140 -3.12 -12.42 15.78
N HIS A 141 -3.66 -11.26 16.18
CA HIS A 141 -3.34 -10.62 17.45
C HIS A 141 -4.51 -10.49 18.43
N GLY A 142 -5.74 -10.82 18.04
CA GLY A 142 -6.93 -10.57 18.85
C GLY A 142 -6.93 -11.28 20.21
N ALA A 143 -6.41 -12.50 20.30
CA ALA A 143 -6.26 -13.21 21.57
C ALA A 143 -5.24 -12.51 22.49
N ARG A 144 -4.07 -12.15 21.94
CA ARG A 144 -3.04 -11.41 22.67
C ARG A 144 -3.54 -10.06 23.17
N LEU A 145 -4.35 -9.37 22.36
CA LEU A 145 -4.94 -8.08 22.72
C LEU A 145 -5.89 -8.19 23.91
N ARG A 146 -6.78 -9.20 23.92
CA ARG A 146 -7.72 -9.44 25.03
C ARG A 146 -7.04 -9.81 26.34
N ASN A 147 -5.89 -10.49 26.26
CA ASN A 147 -5.17 -10.98 27.42
C ASN A 147 -4.06 -10.04 27.92
N SER A 148 -3.91 -8.86 27.29
CA SER A 148 -2.89 -7.90 27.69
C SER A 148 -3.25 -7.19 28.99
N ALA A 149 -2.40 -7.26 30.00
CA ALA A 149 -2.61 -6.55 31.26
C ALA A 149 -2.46 -5.03 31.13
N ASN A 150 -1.66 -4.57 30.18
CA ASN A 150 -1.31 -3.15 30.01
C ASN A 150 -2.13 -2.45 28.91
N ILE A 151 -3.03 -3.16 28.22
CA ILE A 151 -3.90 -2.55 27.19
C ILE A 151 -5.36 -2.71 27.58
N ARG A 152 -6.05 -1.58 27.78
CA ARG A 152 -7.50 -1.54 27.93
C ARG A 152 -8.14 -1.19 26.60
N VAL A 153 -8.98 -2.08 26.07
CA VAL A 153 -9.63 -1.91 24.77
C VAL A 153 -11.08 -1.51 24.97
N TYR A 154 -11.47 -0.39 24.38
CA TYR A 154 -12.85 0.07 24.31
C TYR A 154 -13.31 0.04 22.87
N THR A 155 -14.22 -0.85 22.54
CA THR A 155 -14.85 -0.97 21.23
C THR A 155 -16.15 -0.20 21.15
N LEU A 156 -16.65 0.09 19.92
CA LEU A 156 -17.83 0.91 19.68
C LEU A 156 -17.69 2.34 20.28
N CYS A 157 -16.44 2.80 20.38
CA CYS A 157 -16.06 4.08 20.94
C CYS A 157 -15.41 4.95 19.86
N THR A 158 -16.17 5.84 19.25
CA THR A 158 -15.71 6.72 18.19
C THR A 158 -15.18 8.02 18.76
N VAL A 159 -13.91 8.34 18.51
CA VAL A 159 -13.36 9.67 18.79
C VAL A 159 -13.99 10.66 17.82
N SER A 160 -14.71 11.64 18.34
CA SER A 160 -15.45 12.64 17.56
C SER A 160 -14.85 14.03 17.63
N GLY A 161 -13.91 14.27 18.55
CA GLY A 161 -13.24 15.57 18.69
C GLY A 161 -12.02 15.52 19.59
N ILE A 162 -11.19 16.55 19.48
CA ILE A 162 -10.00 16.78 20.29
C ILE A 162 -10.22 18.07 21.03
N ARG A 163 -10.26 18.02 22.36
CA ARG A 163 -10.35 19.21 23.20
C ARG A 163 -8.96 19.61 23.67
N LEU A 164 -8.55 20.81 23.32
CA LEU A 164 -7.30 21.38 23.77
C LEU A 164 -7.47 22.06 25.14
N ASP A 165 -6.38 22.32 25.82
CA ASP A 165 -6.32 23.16 27.02
C ASP A 165 -6.53 24.65 26.67
N SER A 166 -6.48 25.50 27.68
CA SER A 166 -6.85 26.92 27.56
C SER A 166 -5.89 27.71 26.66
N ASP A 167 -4.64 27.30 26.52
CA ASP A 167 -3.64 27.93 25.66
C ASP A 167 -3.45 27.22 24.32
N GLY A 168 -4.14 26.10 24.13
CA GLY A 168 -4.11 25.31 22.91
C GLY A 168 -2.77 24.58 22.69
N ALA A 169 -1.93 24.44 23.73
CA ALA A 169 -0.62 23.80 23.60
C ALA A 169 -0.65 22.28 23.84
N ARG A 170 -1.72 21.78 24.47
CA ARG A 170 -1.87 20.35 24.81
C ARG A 170 -3.29 19.88 24.54
N VAL A 171 -3.43 18.60 24.23
CA VAL A 171 -4.71 17.92 24.30
C VAL A 171 -5.06 17.73 25.77
N ALA A 172 -6.22 18.26 26.19
CA ALA A 172 -6.78 18.07 27.52
C ALA A 172 -7.59 16.77 27.58
N ALA A 173 -8.38 16.47 26.53
CA ALA A 173 -9.15 15.24 26.42
C ALA A 173 -9.51 14.91 24.97
N LEU A 174 -9.84 13.63 24.70
CA LEU A 174 -10.56 13.22 23.51
C LEU A 174 -12.06 13.12 23.82
N VAL A 175 -12.89 13.69 22.96
CA VAL A 175 -14.33 13.54 23.01
C VAL A 175 -14.71 12.23 22.30
N VAL A 176 -15.39 11.34 23.00
CA VAL A 176 -15.73 9.99 22.55
C VAL A 176 -17.23 9.79 22.55
N LYS A 177 -17.76 9.25 21.46
CA LYS A 177 -19.18 8.84 21.33
C LYS A 177 -19.29 7.32 21.33
N SER A 178 -20.24 6.78 22.12
CA SER A 178 -20.58 5.36 22.16
C SER A 178 -22.10 5.21 22.29
N GLY A 179 -22.78 4.86 21.19
CA GLY A 179 -24.23 4.99 21.08
C GLY A 179 -24.66 6.44 21.32
N ASP A 180 -25.65 6.64 22.21
CA ASP A 180 -26.15 7.97 22.57
C ASP A 180 -25.32 8.67 23.65
N ARG A 181 -24.26 8.02 24.16
CA ARG A 181 -23.41 8.59 25.20
C ARG A 181 -22.23 9.33 24.61
N SER A 182 -21.93 10.48 25.21
CA SER A 182 -20.68 11.23 24.95
C SER A 182 -19.92 11.38 26.26
N PHE A 183 -18.60 11.15 26.22
CA PHE A 183 -17.73 11.26 27.38
C PHE A 183 -16.32 11.66 26.98
N GLU A 184 -15.51 12.07 27.93
CA GLU A 184 -14.13 12.45 27.69
C GLU A 184 -13.16 11.38 28.19
N VAL A 185 -12.07 11.20 27.43
CA VAL A 185 -10.95 10.33 27.79
C VAL A 185 -9.68 11.18 27.92
N THR A 186 -9.06 11.08 29.10
CA THR A 186 -7.82 11.81 29.42
C THR A 186 -6.63 10.85 29.45
N ALA A 187 -5.48 11.33 28.97
CA ALA A 187 -4.20 10.62 28.98
C ALA A 187 -3.03 11.60 29.05
N ARG A 188 -1.82 11.09 29.32
CA ARG A 188 -0.59 11.90 29.25
C ARG A 188 -0.20 12.22 27.80
N SER A 189 -0.34 11.24 26.90
CA SER A 189 -0.06 11.34 25.47
C SER A 189 -1.19 10.73 24.66
N TYR A 190 -1.47 11.34 23.52
CA TYR A 190 -2.54 10.94 22.60
C TYR A 190 -1.93 10.60 21.24
N VAL A 191 -2.38 9.51 20.63
CA VAL A 191 -1.93 9.10 19.30
C VAL A 191 -3.11 8.86 18.38
N LEU A 192 -3.19 9.61 17.30
CA LEU A 192 -4.16 9.40 16.24
C LEU A 192 -3.66 8.28 15.33
N ALA A 193 -4.39 7.16 15.28
CA ALA A 193 -4.07 5.98 14.50
C ALA A 193 -5.28 5.45 13.69
N GLY A 194 -6.22 6.34 13.38
CA GLY A 194 -7.49 6.05 12.71
C GLY A 194 -7.40 5.86 11.19
N GLY A 195 -6.21 5.97 10.60
CA GLY A 195 -5.98 6.02 9.16
C GLY A 195 -5.93 7.46 8.63
N GLY A 196 -5.39 7.64 7.41
CA GLY A 196 -5.06 8.98 6.93
C GLY A 196 -6.24 9.95 6.89
N LEU A 197 -7.36 9.51 6.34
CA LEU A 197 -8.55 10.35 6.21
C LEU A 197 -9.13 10.75 7.58
N GLU A 198 -9.21 9.81 8.53
CA GLU A 198 -9.79 10.11 9.84
C GLU A 198 -8.81 10.88 10.75
N ASN A 199 -7.50 10.63 10.64
CA ASN A 199 -6.50 11.46 11.32
C ASN A 199 -6.61 12.93 10.86
N ALA A 200 -6.69 13.15 9.53
CA ALA A 200 -6.87 14.49 8.97
C ALA A 200 -8.22 15.11 9.40
N ARG A 201 -9.32 14.35 9.37
CA ARG A 201 -10.64 14.83 9.80
C ARG A 201 -10.62 15.36 11.23
N LEU A 202 -10.06 14.61 12.18
CA LEU A 202 -10.01 15.01 13.59
C LEU A 202 -9.19 16.28 13.79
N LEU A 203 -8.06 16.42 13.10
CA LEU A 203 -7.24 17.63 13.16
C LEU A 203 -7.93 18.82 12.48
N LEU A 204 -8.58 18.63 11.33
CA LEU A 204 -9.34 19.67 10.65
C LEU A 204 -10.55 20.14 11.47
N LEU A 205 -11.23 19.24 12.20
CA LEU A 205 -12.28 19.62 13.14
C LEU A 205 -11.72 20.46 14.28
N ALA A 206 -10.62 20.06 14.89
CA ALA A 206 -9.96 20.85 15.94
C ALA A 206 -9.44 22.20 15.41
N GLN A 207 -9.02 22.29 14.16
CA GLN A 207 -8.59 23.55 13.53
C GLN A 207 -9.73 24.56 13.37
N ARG A 208 -10.99 24.15 13.29
CA ARG A 208 -12.14 25.07 13.27
C ARG A 208 -12.23 25.90 14.55
N ASP A 209 -11.97 25.24 15.71
CA ASP A 209 -11.98 25.90 17.01
C ASP A 209 -10.66 26.68 17.24
N TRP A 210 -9.59 26.26 16.61
CA TRP A 210 -8.24 26.81 16.74
C TRP A 210 -7.63 27.11 15.36
N PRO A 211 -8.09 28.16 14.63
CA PRO A 211 -7.74 28.36 13.21
C PRO A 211 -6.26 28.54 12.89
N HIS A 212 -5.46 28.97 13.88
CA HIS A 212 -4.02 29.19 13.70
C HIS A 212 -3.17 27.94 13.97
N LYS A 213 -3.75 26.86 14.51
CA LYS A 213 -3.06 25.59 14.79
C LYS A 213 -2.88 24.75 13.52
N PHE A 214 -2.00 23.75 13.59
CA PHE A 214 -1.73 22.78 12.54
C PHE A 214 -1.31 23.42 11.21
N GLY A 215 -0.56 24.54 11.26
CA GLY A 215 -0.12 25.29 10.11
C GLY A 215 -1.11 26.33 9.58
N GLY A 216 -2.28 26.48 10.21
CA GLY A 216 -3.32 27.43 9.81
C GLY A 216 -4.14 27.00 8.60
N PRO A 217 -5.10 27.84 8.12
CA PRO A 217 -6.07 27.46 7.07
C PRO A 217 -5.44 27.12 5.73
N ASN A 218 -4.28 27.70 5.41
CA ASN A 218 -3.51 27.45 4.19
C ASN A 218 -2.30 26.54 4.41
N GLY A 219 -2.20 25.95 5.59
CA GLY A 219 -1.11 25.09 6.01
C GLY A 219 -1.13 23.70 5.36
N PRO A 220 -0.20 22.82 5.78
CA PRO A 220 -0.02 21.49 5.18
C PRO A 220 -1.11 20.48 5.54
N LEU A 221 -1.94 20.74 6.57
CA LEU A 221 -2.94 19.79 7.04
C LEU A 221 -3.97 19.46 5.93
N GLY A 222 -4.15 18.17 5.68
CA GLY A 222 -5.04 17.65 4.64
C GLY A 222 -4.49 17.76 3.22
N ARG A 223 -3.37 18.43 2.98
CA ARG A 223 -2.72 18.56 1.66
C ARG A 223 -1.71 17.45 1.42
N TYR A 224 -1.18 17.39 0.19
CA TYR A 224 -0.19 16.39 -0.24
C TYR A 224 -0.70 14.94 -0.15
N TYR A 225 -2.00 14.78 -0.32
CA TYR A 225 -2.58 13.45 -0.37
C TYR A 225 -2.02 12.71 -1.60
N CYS A 226 -1.27 11.65 -1.37
CA CYS A 226 -0.72 10.82 -2.43
C CYS A 226 -0.94 9.34 -2.17
N GLY A 227 -0.78 8.57 -3.24
CA GLY A 227 -0.88 7.14 -3.29
C GLY A 227 0.05 6.59 -4.37
N HIS A 228 -0.46 5.69 -5.20
CA HIS A 228 0.32 5.04 -6.24
C HIS A 228 -0.48 4.90 -7.53
N LEU A 229 0.25 4.88 -8.66
CA LEU A 229 -0.29 4.42 -9.93
C LEU A 229 -0.01 2.93 -10.08
N SER A 230 -1.00 2.16 -10.47
CA SER A 230 -0.82 0.72 -10.66
C SER A 230 -1.67 0.22 -11.84
N GLY A 231 -1.06 -0.55 -12.73
CA GLY A 231 -1.74 -1.03 -13.93
C GLY A 231 -0.86 -1.95 -14.76
N TYR A 232 -1.22 -2.09 -16.04
CA TYR A 232 -0.52 -2.87 -17.04
C TYR A 232 -0.37 -2.03 -18.32
N LEU A 233 0.88 -1.75 -18.71
CA LEU A 233 1.19 -1.04 -19.96
C LEU A 233 1.79 -1.99 -21.00
N ALA A 234 2.41 -3.08 -20.55
CA ALA A 234 3.07 -4.07 -21.39
C ALA A 234 2.91 -5.50 -20.86
N ALA A 235 3.11 -6.47 -21.72
CA ALA A 235 3.49 -7.83 -21.36
C ALA A 235 5.01 -7.95 -21.51
N ILE A 236 5.64 -8.80 -20.69
CA ILE A 236 7.05 -9.13 -20.80
C ILE A 236 7.20 -10.52 -21.37
N ARG A 237 8.14 -10.68 -22.31
CA ARG A 237 8.54 -11.97 -22.88
C ARG A 237 9.99 -12.21 -22.57
N PHE A 238 10.27 -13.31 -21.89
CA PHE A 238 11.64 -13.72 -21.57
C PHE A 238 12.22 -14.65 -22.63
N ASN A 239 13.53 -14.54 -22.82
CA ASN A 239 14.30 -15.46 -23.66
C ASN A 239 14.64 -16.76 -22.91
N GLN A 240 14.65 -16.71 -21.56
CA GLN A 240 14.95 -17.84 -20.68
C GLN A 240 13.98 -17.91 -19.50
N GLN A 241 13.38 -19.08 -19.32
CA GLN A 241 12.42 -19.31 -18.21
C GLN A 241 13.08 -19.25 -16.81
N SER A 242 14.40 -19.47 -16.72
CA SER A 242 15.13 -19.38 -15.45
C SER A 242 15.03 -18.00 -14.82
N PHE A 243 15.09 -16.94 -15.64
CA PHE A 243 14.96 -15.57 -15.16
C PHE A 243 13.52 -15.28 -14.64
N ALA A 244 12.50 -15.70 -15.37
CA ALA A 244 11.13 -15.58 -14.89
C ALA A 244 10.89 -16.33 -13.56
N LYS A 245 11.52 -17.51 -13.40
CA LYS A 245 11.46 -18.27 -12.14
C LYS A 245 12.10 -17.56 -10.95
N SER A 246 13.17 -16.80 -11.17
CA SER A 246 13.82 -16.04 -10.09
C SER A 246 12.94 -14.93 -9.52
N LEU A 247 12.05 -14.37 -10.36
CA LEU A 247 11.10 -13.33 -10.01
C LEU A 247 9.76 -13.87 -9.48
N TRP A 248 9.55 -15.20 -9.52
CA TRP A 248 8.27 -15.80 -9.17
C TRP A 248 8.13 -16.07 -7.67
N TYR A 249 6.89 -16.30 -7.25
CA TYR A 249 6.56 -16.57 -5.84
C TYR A 249 7.27 -17.81 -5.30
N ARG A 250 7.86 -17.67 -4.12
CA ARG A 250 8.40 -18.75 -3.29
C ARG A 250 7.66 -18.78 -1.97
N LYS A 251 7.29 -19.97 -1.51
CA LYS A 251 6.64 -20.17 -0.21
C LYS A 251 7.71 -20.44 0.84
N SER A 252 7.64 -19.73 1.97
CA SER A 252 8.46 -19.96 3.15
C SER A 252 7.87 -21.06 4.03
N SER A 253 8.67 -21.59 4.96
CA SER A 253 8.29 -22.69 5.87
C SER A 253 7.12 -22.32 6.80
N ASP A 254 7.01 -21.06 7.17
CA ASP A 254 5.95 -20.50 8.03
C ASP A 254 4.63 -20.19 7.28
N GLY A 255 4.56 -20.46 5.98
CA GLY A 255 3.40 -20.19 5.14
C GLY A 255 3.33 -18.81 4.50
N SER A 256 4.25 -17.90 4.83
CA SER A 256 4.43 -16.63 4.13
C SER A 256 4.97 -16.85 2.71
N HIS A 257 4.93 -15.81 1.88
CA HIS A 257 5.46 -15.88 0.53
C HIS A 257 6.42 -14.72 0.28
N LEU A 258 7.38 -14.98 -0.61
CA LEU A 258 8.36 -14.02 -1.11
C LEU A 258 8.36 -14.08 -2.63
N ARG A 259 8.46 -12.93 -3.28
CA ARG A 259 8.89 -12.81 -4.69
C ARG A 259 9.87 -11.67 -4.85
N HIS A 260 10.58 -11.64 -5.98
CA HIS A 260 11.41 -10.50 -6.35
C HIS A 260 10.73 -9.68 -7.45
N ARG A 261 11.08 -8.41 -7.50
CA ARG A 261 10.53 -7.42 -8.43
C ARG A 261 11.68 -6.77 -9.20
N LEU A 262 11.35 -6.15 -10.33
CA LEU A 262 12.26 -5.32 -11.11
C LEU A 262 12.02 -3.85 -10.77
N ALA A 263 13.07 -3.05 -10.70
CA ALA A 263 12.94 -1.59 -10.50
C ALA A 263 14.13 -0.85 -11.14
N PRO A 264 13.96 0.35 -11.69
CA PRO A 264 15.06 1.23 -12.01
C PRO A 264 15.91 1.49 -10.75
N SER A 265 17.23 1.36 -10.88
CA SER A 265 18.15 1.65 -9.77
C SER A 265 18.08 3.12 -9.37
N PRO A 266 18.56 3.52 -8.17
CA PRO A 266 18.62 4.92 -7.77
C PRO A 266 19.36 5.80 -8.80
N ASP A 267 20.43 5.29 -9.39
CA ASP A 267 21.20 6.01 -10.41
C ASP A 267 20.42 6.15 -11.73
N ALA A 268 19.70 5.10 -12.14
CA ALA A 268 18.80 5.18 -13.29
C ALA A 268 17.65 6.18 -13.03
N GLN A 269 17.08 6.19 -11.82
CA GLN A 269 16.04 7.16 -11.44
C GLN A 269 16.56 8.60 -11.54
N ARG A 270 17.76 8.89 -11.02
CA ARG A 270 18.38 10.23 -11.12
C ARG A 270 18.72 10.58 -12.57
N LYS A 271 19.34 9.67 -13.32
CA LYS A 271 19.75 9.86 -14.72
C LYS A 271 18.57 10.18 -15.63
N HIS A 272 17.45 9.48 -15.44
CA HIS A 272 16.27 9.60 -16.29
C HIS A 272 15.15 10.46 -15.68
N ALA A 273 15.38 11.08 -14.51
CA ALA A 273 14.40 11.85 -13.73
C ALA A 273 13.10 11.06 -13.48
N LEU A 274 13.21 9.78 -13.04
CA LEU A 274 12.09 8.90 -12.80
C LEU A 274 11.61 9.01 -11.35
N LEU A 275 10.32 8.83 -11.16
CA LEU A 275 9.75 8.47 -9.87
C LEU A 275 10.03 7.00 -9.57
N ASN A 276 9.97 6.62 -8.29
CA ASN A 276 10.25 5.24 -7.89
C ASN A 276 9.14 4.30 -8.39
N THR A 277 9.50 3.41 -9.32
CA THR A 277 8.57 2.47 -9.97
C THR A 277 9.11 1.05 -9.83
N VAL A 278 8.22 0.11 -9.54
CA VAL A 278 8.54 -1.32 -9.54
C VAL A 278 7.64 -2.09 -10.48
N PHE A 279 8.17 -3.22 -10.95
CA PHE A 279 7.49 -4.11 -11.85
C PHE A 279 7.50 -5.54 -11.32
N TRP A 280 6.42 -6.28 -11.57
CA TRP A 280 6.35 -7.70 -11.27
C TRP A 280 5.52 -8.46 -12.30
N LEU A 281 5.70 -9.77 -12.31
CA LEU A 281 5.03 -10.67 -13.22
C LEU A 281 3.65 -11.03 -12.69
N ASP A 282 2.64 -10.89 -13.54
CA ASP A 282 1.31 -11.43 -13.33
C ASP A 282 0.94 -12.39 -14.47
N SER A 283 0.14 -13.41 -14.15
CA SER A 283 -0.34 -14.35 -15.16
C SER A 283 -1.49 -13.72 -15.95
N PHE A 284 -1.50 -13.97 -17.26
CA PHE A 284 -2.72 -13.78 -18.04
C PHE A 284 -3.84 -14.69 -17.52
N SER A 285 -5.08 -14.29 -17.72
CA SER A 285 -6.20 -15.21 -17.57
C SER A 285 -6.04 -16.42 -18.49
N ILE A 286 -6.43 -17.61 -18.03
CA ILE A 286 -6.43 -18.80 -18.88
C ILE A 286 -7.30 -18.61 -20.14
N GLY A 287 -8.36 -17.80 -20.03
CA GLY A 287 -9.23 -17.46 -21.16
C GLY A 287 -8.66 -16.41 -22.12
N ASP A 288 -7.51 -15.82 -21.82
CA ASP A 288 -6.86 -14.87 -22.69
C ASP A 288 -5.78 -15.55 -23.54
N PRO A 289 -5.99 -15.74 -24.86
CA PRO A 289 -5.02 -16.40 -25.73
C PRO A 289 -3.69 -15.66 -25.84
N ALA A 290 -3.62 -14.41 -25.38
CA ALA A 290 -2.40 -13.60 -25.36
C ALA A 290 -1.31 -14.20 -24.46
N HIS A 291 -1.64 -15.13 -23.54
CA HIS A 291 -0.63 -15.88 -22.77
C HIS A 291 0.32 -16.72 -23.66
N GLY A 292 -0.05 -17.03 -24.91
CA GLY A 292 0.81 -17.71 -25.90
C GLY A 292 1.17 -19.16 -25.59
N SER A 293 0.58 -19.78 -24.56
CA SER A 293 0.88 -21.16 -24.16
C SER A 293 -0.10 -22.16 -24.75
N GLY A 294 0.39 -23.20 -25.42
CA GLY A 294 -0.42 -24.31 -25.93
C GLY A 294 -1.12 -25.09 -24.80
N ALA A 295 -0.41 -25.35 -23.69
CA ALA A 295 -0.95 -26.09 -22.56
C ALA A 295 -2.11 -25.36 -21.86
N LEU A 296 -1.98 -24.04 -21.62
CA LEU A 296 -3.06 -23.22 -21.04
C LEU A 296 -4.23 -23.10 -22.01
N SER A 297 -3.95 -22.98 -23.32
CA SER A 297 -4.98 -22.97 -24.37
C SER A 297 -5.74 -24.31 -24.44
N MET A 298 -5.05 -25.44 -24.35
CA MET A 298 -5.68 -26.77 -24.32
C MET A 298 -6.58 -26.93 -23.09
N LEU A 299 -6.11 -26.47 -21.91
CA LEU A 299 -6.91 -26.47 -20.68
C LEU A 299 -8.19 -25.61 -20.85
N TYR A 300 -8.06 -24.43 -21.41
CA TYR A 300 -9.21 -23.55 -21.65
C TYR A 300 -10.20 -24.17 -22.63
N LEU A 301 -9.73 -24.71 -23.76
CA LEU A 301 -10.58 -25.37 -24.77
C LEU A 301 -11.31 -26.58 -24.19
N GLY A 302 -10.62 -27.41 -23.39
CA GLY A 302 -11.24 -28.54 -22.71
C GLY A 302 -12.34 -28.12 -21.72
N LEU A 303 -12.12 -27.08 -20.94
CA LEU A 303 -13.13 -26.55 -20.02
C LEU A 303 -14.30 -25.89 -20.77
N ALA A 304 -14.02 -25.22 -21.87
CA ALA A 304 -15.05 -24.60 -22.72
C ALA A 304 -15.97 -25.62 -23.36
N LEU A 305 -15.43 -26.78 -23.78
CA LEU A 305 -16.22 -27.92 -24.29
C LEU A 305 -17.17 -28.50 -23.23
N LEU A 306 -16.81 -28.41 -21.95
CA LEU A 306 -17.65 -28.82 -20.82
C LEU A 306 -18.62 -27.73 -20.35
N GLY A 307 -18.72 -26.59 -21.07
CA GLY A 307 -19.52 -25.46 -20.67
C GLY A 307 -18.97 -24.68 -19.47
N LEU A 308 -17.77 -25.03 -18.99
CA LEU A 308 -17.09 -24.38 -17.89
C LEU A 308 -16.17 -23.31 -18.46
N TYR A 309 -16.55 -22.06 -18.27
CA TYR A 309 -15.70 -20.90 -18.66
C TYR A 309 -14.97 -20.38 -17.42
N PRO A 310 -13.75 -20.86 -17.14
CA PRO A 310 -13.09 -20.47 -15.91
C PRO A 310 -12.68 -18.99 -15.97
N ARG A 311 -13.18 -18.23 -15.03
CA ARG A 311 -12.59 -16.92 -14.64
C ARG A 311 -11.34 -17.14 -13.78
N ILE A 312 -10.48 -18.09 -14.21
CA ILE A 312 -9.24 -18.39 -13.49
C ILE A 312 -8.19 -17.44 -14.01
N GLY A 313 -7.97 -16.39 -13.28
CA GLY A 313 -6.95 -15.37 -13.54
C GLY A 313 -6.90 -14.40 -12.38
N ASN A 314 -5.90 -13.55 -12.37
CA ASN A 314 -5.86 -12.42 -11.46
C ASN A 314 -7.07 -11.52 -11.80
N GLY A 315 -8.00 -11.32 -10.87
CA GLY A 315 -9.21 -10.52 -11.11
C GLY A 315 -8.95 -9.04 -11.48
N LEU A 316 -7.67 -8.65 -11.44
CA LEU A 316 -7.16 -7.33 -11.83
C LEU A 316 -6.56 -7.34 -13.25
N ALA A 317 -6.36 -8.49 -13.88
CA ALA A 317 -5.89 -8.54 -15.26
C ALA A 317 -6.97 -8.00 -16.21
N PRO A 318 -6.58 -7.25 -17.27
CA PRO A 318 -7.52 -6.77 -18.27
C PRO A 318 -8.36 -7.92 -18.83
N SER A 319 -9.66 -7.72 -18.94
CA SER A 319 -10.53 -8.70 -19.62
C SER A 319 -10.19 -8.73 -21.11
N PRO A 320 -10.21 -9.92 -21.75
CA PRO A 320 -10.03 -10.00 -23.19
C PRO A 320 -11.06 -9.13 -23.91
N THR A 321 -10.61 -8.19 -24.72
CA THR A 321 -11.47 -7.28 -25.51
C THR A 321 -11.99 -7.91 -26.80
N GLU A 322 -11.50 -9.12 -27.13
CA GLU A 322 -11.80 -9.80 -28.41
C GLU A 322 -13.08 -10.62 -28.37
N PRO A 323 -13.82 -10.73 -29.51
CA PRO A 323 -14.93 -11.65 -29.66
C PRO A 323 -14.51 -13.11 -29.39
N ARG A 324 -15.38 -13.90 -28.72
CA ARG A 324 -15.11 -15.31 -28.36
C ARG A 324 -14.63 -16.17 -29.53
N SER A 325 -15.18 -16.00 -30.73
CA SER A 325 -14.81 -16.78 -31.92
C SER A 325 -13.36 -16.53 -32.36
N ARG A 326 -12.88 -15.29 -32.25
CA ARG A 326 -11.50 -14.94 -32.56
C ARG A 326 -10.56 -15.46 -31.47
N GLY A 327 -10.95 -15.40 -30.21
CA GLY A 327 -10.25 -15.98 -29.09
C GLY A 327 -10.05 -17.48 -29.22
N LEU A 328 -11.08 -18.26 -29.63
CA LEU A 328 -10.96 -19.71 -29.85
C LEU A 328 -9.95 -20.07 -30.95
N ARG A 329 -9.93 -19.35 -32.07
CA ARG A 329 -8.94 -19.55 -33.14
C ARG A 329 -7.53 -19.31 -32.66
N ARG A 330 -7.32 -18.29 -31.84
CA ARG A 330 -5.99 -17.98 -31.24
C ARG A 330 -5.55 -19.06 -30.25
N HIS A 331 -6.47 -19.60 -29.43
CA HIS A 331 -6.19 -20.73 -28.55
C HIS A 331 -5.78 -21.96 -29.35
N LEU A 332 -6.50 -22.32 -30.43
CA LEU A 332 -6.10 -23.40 -31.33
C LEU A 332 -4.72 -23.14 -31.95
N SER A 333 -4.46 -21.93 -32.38
CA SER A 333 -3.13 -21.54 -32.92
C SER A 333 -2.02 -21.73 -31.88
N ASN A 334 -2.26 -21.39 -30.62
CA ASN A 334 -1.29 -21.61 -29.54
C ASN A 334 -1.00 -23.11 -29.34
N VAL A 335 -2.02 -23.97 -29.39
CA VAL A 335 -1.84 -25.42 -29.26
C VAL A 335 -0.98 -26.00 -30.41
N VAL A 336 -1.31 -25.64 -31.66
CA VAL A 336 -0.62 -26.17 -32.86
C VAL A 336 0.83 -25.67 -32.95
N ARG A 337 1.10 -24.43 -32.48
CA ARG A 337 2.40 -23.80 -32.58
C ARG A 337 3.32 -24.03 -31.38
N ASP A 338 2.86 -24.69 -30.33
CA ASP A 338 3.69 -24.91 -29.13
C ASP A 338 4.55 -26.17 -29.28
N PRO A 339 5.86 -26.03 -29.55
CA PRO A 339 6.75 -27.19 -29.73
C PRO A 339 7.01 -27.94 -28.41
N ARG A 340 6.68 -27.34 -27.27
CA ARG A 340 6.86 -27.90 -25.92
C ARG A 340 5.55 -28.32 -25.29
N LEU A 341 4.48 -28.56 -26.08
CA LEU A 341 3.12 -28.77 -25.56
C LEU A 341 3.07 -29.86 -24.47
N LEU A 342 3.69 -31.04 -24.70
CA LEU A 342 3.65 -32.13 -23.72
C LEU A 342 4.34 -31.79 -22.39
N SER A 343 5.52 -31.21 -22.45
CA SER A 343 6.25 -30.80 -21.25
C SER A 343 5.55 -29.66 -20.51
N SER A 344 4.95 -28.74 -21.25
CA SER A 344 4.14 -27.63 -20.72
C SER A 344 2.86 -28.15 -20.04
N MET A 345 2.19 -29.17 -20.60
CA MET A 345 1.04 -29.81 -19.99
C MET A 345 1.41 -30.50 -18.68
N PHE A 346 2.53 -31.24 -18.63
CA PHE A 346 3.01 -31.82 -17.38
C PHE A 346 3.26 -30.74 -16.31
N SER A 347 3.90 -29.64 -16.66
CA SER A 347 4.15 -28.52 -15.76
C SER A 347 2.85 -27.90 -15.21
N VAL A 348 1.86 -27.67 -16.08
CA VAL A 348 0.56 -27.10 -15.68
C VAL A 348 -0.18 -28.08 -14.76
N THR A 349 -0.25 -29.36 -15.12
CA THR A 349 -0.92 -30.39 -14.30
C THR A 349 -0.25 -30.51 -12.92
N TRP A 350 1.07 -30.48 -12.85
CA TRP A 350 1.83 -30.50 -11.60
C TRP A 350 1.54 -29.28 -10.71
N GLN A 351 1.46 -28.08 -11.30
CA GLN A 351 1.07 -26.88 -10.57
C GLN A 351 -0.35 -26.96 -10.01
N PHE A 352 -1.30 -27.55 -10.76
CA PHE A 352 -2.67 -27.77 -10.29
C PHE A 352 -2.75 -28.83 -9.18
N SER A 353 -2.00 -29.92 -9.26
CA SER A 353 -1.98 -30.95 -8.22
C SER A 353 -1.46 -30.41 -6.88
N LYS A 354 -0.40 -29.59 -6.90
CA LYS A 354 0.10 -28.89 -5.72
C LYS A 354 -0.95 -27.95 -5.10
N ARG A 355 -1.77 -27.31 -5.91
CA ARG A 355 -2.86 -26.44 -5.46
C ARG A 355 -3.95 -27.20 -4.71
N ARG A 356 -4.29 -28.42 -5.15
CA ARG A 356 -5.24 -29.33 -4.47
C ARG A 356 -4.70 -29.86 -3.15
N LEU A 357 -3.38 -29.99 -2.99
CA LEU A 357 -2.72 -30.45 -1.77
C LEU A 357 -2.53 -29.33 -0.72
N GLY A 358 -3.31 -28.23 -0.80
CA GLY A 358 -3.27 -27.15 0.20
C GLY A 358 -2.10 -26.18 0.07
N GLN A 359 -1.24 -26.38 -0.92
CA GLN A 359 -0.26 -25.37 -1.28
C GLN A 359 -0.97 -24.29 -2.12
N ARG A 360 -1.40 -23.21 -1.50
CA ARG A 360 -1.93 -22.05 -2.23
C ARG A 360 -0.84 -21.52 -3.16
N ALA A 361 -0.82 -21.97 -4.42
CA ALA A 361 -0.07 -21.28 -5.45
C ALA A 361 -0.78 -19.96 -5.73
N PHE A 362 -0.12 -18.84 -5.48
CA PHE A 362 -0.70 -17.51 -5.69
C PHE A 362 -1.04 -17.26 -7.16
N ALA A 363 -0.29 -17.86 -8.08
CA ALA A 363 -0.53 -17.74 -9.52
C ALA A 363 0.07 -18.95 -10.26
N LEU A 364 -0.46 -19.26 -11.45
CA LEU A 364 0.11 -20.25 -12.36
C LEU A 364 1.25 -19.60 -13.16
N MET A 365 2.42 -20.21 -13.12
CA MET A 365 3.52 -19.83 -13.97
C MET A 365 3.24 -20.20 -15.42
N ASN A 366 3.39 -19.26 -16.34
CA ASN A 366 3.15 -19.51 -17.76
C ASN A 366 4.33 -20.28 -18.40
N PRO A 367 4.11 -21.50 -18.94
CA PRO A 367 5.16 -22.20 -19.68
C PRO A 367 5.62 -21.47 -20.95
N GLY A 368 4.79 -20.58 -21.50
CA GLY A 368 5.07 -19.80 -22.70
C GLY A 368 5.99 -18.59 -22.49
N GLU A 369 6.58 -18.44 -21.31
CA GLU A 369 7.58 -17.39 -21.01
C GLU A 369 7.05 -15.95 -21.20
N ARG A 370 5.73 -15.75 -21.36
CA ARG A 370 5.08 -14.46 -21.52
C ARG A 370 4.16 -14.16 -20.34
N TYR A 371 4.33 -13.00 -19.71
CA TYR A 371 3.60 -12.56 -18.52
C TYR A 371 3.05 -11.16 -18.72
N LEU A 372 1.95 -10.82 -18.06
CA LEU A 372 1.59 -9.41 -17.87
C LEU A 372 2.63 -8.78 -16.97
N LEU A 373 3.09 -7.59 -17.32
CA LEU A 373 3.98 -6.79 -16.49
C LEU A 373 3.13 -5.75 -15.75
N ARG A 374 2.96 -5.98 -14.45
CA ARG A 374 2.29 -5.02 -13.61
C ARG A 374 3.28 -4.01 -13.07
N TYR A 375 2.92 -2.73 -13.12
CA TYR A 375 3.69 -1.67 -12.49
C TYR A 375 3.02 -1.17 -11.21
N HIS A 376 3.82 -0.62 -10.31
CA HIS A 376 3.39 0.15 -9.13
C HIS A 376 4.37 1.29 -8.94
N ALA A 377 3.87 2.52 -9.07
CA ALA A 377 4.69 3.71 -9.20
C ALA A 377 4.32 4.75 -8.14
N GLU A 378 5.33 5.46 -7.67
CA GLU A 378 5.22 6.61 -6.81
C GLU A 378 4.41 7.73 -7.47
N GLN A 379 3.67 8.47 -6.66
CA GLN A 379 3.00 9.71 -7.01
C GLN A 379 3.74 10.90 -6.43
N VAL A 380 3.90 11.98 -7.19
CA VAL A 380 4.50 13.25 -6.71
C VAL A 380 3.58 13.90 -5.68
N PRO A 381 4.09 14.26 -4.48
CA PRO A 381 3.31 14.99 -3.49
C PRO A 381 2.98 16.41 -3.99
N THR A 382 1.68 16.72 -4.10
CA THR A 382 1.21 18.05 -4.49
C THR A 382 0.18 18.59 -3.50
N SER A 383 0.23 19.89 -3.23
CA SER A 383 -0.72 20.58 -2.34
C SER A 383 -2.16 20.56 -2.87
N GLU A 384 -2.33 20.39 -4.18
CA GLU A 384 -3.62 20.38 -4.85
C GLU A 384 -4.37 19.05 -4.65
N SER A 385 -3.65 17.96 -4.40
CA SER A 385 -4.25 16.68 -3.99
C SER A 385 -4.45 16.71 -2.47
N ARG A 386 -5.71 16.73 -2.01
CA ARG A 386 -6.02 17.10 -0.63
C ARG A 386 -7.33 16.51 -0.10
N VAL A 387 -7.46 16.56 1.22
CA VAL A 387 -8.71 16.37 1.94
C VAL A 387 -9.02 17.65 2.74
N PHE A 388 -10.30 18.00 2.85
CA PHE A 388 -10.76 19.17 3.58
C PHE A 388 -12.19 18.97 4.07
N LEU A 389 -12.64 19.79 5.02
CA LEU A 389 -14.03 19.77 5.46
C LEU A 389 -14.89 20.67 4.56
N ALA A 390 -16.03 20.15 4.13
CA ALA A 390 -17.03 20.97 3.46
C ALA A 390 -17.54 22.08 4.39
N ASP A 391 -17.93 23.21 3.81
CA ASP A 391 -18.67 24.22 4.55
C ASP A 391 -20.05 23.66 4.89
N ASP A 392 -20.37 23.59 6.17
CA ASP A 392 -21.66 23.08 6.66
C ASP A 392 -22.47 24.21 7.29
N ASP A 393 -23.41 24.74 6.53
CA ASP A 393 -24.34 25.79 7.00
C ASP A 393 -25.48 25.22 7.89
N ARG A 394 -25.53 23.89 8.12
CA ARG A 394 -26.66 23.22 8.78
C ARG A 394 -26.39 22.76 10.21
N GLY A 395 -25.22 23.10 10.79
CA GLY A 395 -24.89 22.82 12.21
C GLY A 395 -24.61 21.34 12.51
N GLY A 396 -24.36 20.48 11.51
CA GLY A 396 -23.98 19.07 11.67
C GLY A 396 -22.47 18.85 11.75
N THR A 397 -22.04 17.59 11.77
CA THR A 397 -20.62 17.24 11.57
C THR A 397 -20.26 17.44 10.10
N PRO A 398 -19.28 18.29 9.79
CA PRO A 398 -18.90 18.58 8.40
C PRO A 398 -18.49 17.33 7.62
N LYS A 399 -18.91 17.28 6.36
CA LYS A 399 -18.50 16.23 5.43
C LYS A 399 -17.01 16.37 5.09
N LEU A 400 -16.27 15.26 5.04
CA LEU A 400 -14.91 15.25 4.54
C LEU A 400 -14.93 15.17 3.00
N CYS A 401 -14.32 16.12 2.33
CA CYS A 401 -14.14 16.13 0.88
C CYS A 401 -12.76 15.59 0.52
N VAL A 402 -12.69 14.74 -0.49
CA VAL A 402 -11.46 14.12 -1.00
C VAL A 402 -11.26 14.57 -2.45
N ASP A 403 -10.26 15.41 -2.68
CA ASP A 403 -9.84 15.88 -4.00
C ASP A 403 -8.46 15.26 -4.31
N PHE A 404 -8.46 14.04 -4.87
CA PHE A 404 -7.27 13.23 -5.13
C PHE A 404 -6.84 13.38 -6.59
N ARG A 405 -5.61 13.87 -6.83
CA ARG A 405 -5.16 14.27 -8.17
C ARG A 405 -3.79 13.69 -8.49
N PHE A 406 -3.67 13.04 -9.66
CA PHE A 406 -2.39 12.72 -10.28
C PHE A 406 -1.86 13.92 -11.10
N GLN A 407 -0.52 13.96 -11.26
CA GLN A 407 0.18 14.97 -12.06
C GLN A 407 0.66 14.35 -13.38
N PRO A 408 0.90 15.15 -14.43
CA PRO A 408 1.49 14.64 -15.68
C PRO A 408 2.80 13.89 -15.46
N GLN A 409 3.65 14.36 -14.55
CA GLN A 409 4.93 13.71 -14.20
C GLN A 409 4.72 12.27 -13.69
N ASP A 410 3.65 11.98 -12.98
CA ASP A 410 3.34 10.64 -12.48
C ASP A 410 3.17 9.65 -13.64
N ILE A 411 2.47 10.09 -14.67
CA ILE A 411 2.14 9.32 -15.87
C ILE A 411 3.38 9.15 -16.75
N ASP A 412 4.07 10.24 -17.03
CA ASP A 412 5.27 10.27 -17.88
C ASP A 412 6.39 9.40 -17.28
N SER A 413 6.54 9.42 -15.95
CA SER A 413 7.50 8.56 -15.26
C SER A 413 7.18 7.06 -15.43
N VAL A 414 5.90 6.67 -15.41
CA VAL A 414 5.50 5.27 -15.65
C VAL A 414 5.88 4.84 -17.07
N VAL A 415 5.56 5.66 -18.09
CA VAL A 415 5.88 5.35 -19.49
C VAL A 415 7.39 5.23 -19.65
N LYS A 416 8.14 6.22 -19.19
CA LYS A 416 9.61 6.24 -19.30
C LYS A 416 10.29 5.12 -18.52
N SER A 417 9.73 4.70 -17.37
CA SER A 417 10.24 3.56 -16.62
C SER A 417 10.09 2.24 -17.39
N HIS A 418 9.03 2.09 -18.20
CA HIS A 418 8.88 0.93 -19.09
C HIS A 418 9.90 0.96 -20.23
N GLU A 419 10.18 2.12 -20.82
CA GLU A 419 11.19 2.29 -21.86
C GLU A 419 12.59 1.89 -21.33
N VAL A 420 12.98 2.41 -20.18
CA VAL A 420 14.27 2.08 -19.52
C VAL A 420 14.36 0.58 -19.22
N LEU A 421 13.26 -0.03 -18.78
CA LEU A 421 13.23 -1.48 -18.54
C LEU A 421 13.36 -2.27 -19.84
N ASP A 422 12.66 -1.88 -20.93
CA ASP A 422 12.71 -2.57 -22.21
C ASP A 422 14.10 -2.48 -22.86
N ASP A 423 14.70 -1.30 -22.85
CA ASP A 423 16.08 -1.09 -23.34
C ASP A 423 17.09 -1.97 -22.60
N TRP A 424 16.95 -2.06 -21.27
CA TRP A 424 17.80 -2.93 -20.46
C TRP A 424 17.58 -4.41 -20.79
N LEU A 425 16.33 -4.87 -20.88
CA LEU A 425 15.99 -6.27 -21.20
C LEU A 425 16.59 -6.69 -22.55
N GLN A 426 16.51 -5.83 -23.56
CA GLN A 426 17.01 -6.10 -24.90
C GLN A 426 18.55 -6.08 -24.93
N ARG A 427 19.19 -5.09 -24.29
CA ARG A 427 20.64 -4.97 -24.21
C ARG A 427 21.28 -6.17 -23.49
N GLU A 428 20.69 -6.62 -22.38
CA GLU A 428 21.16 -7.79 -21.63
C GLU A 428 20.69 -9.11 -22.23
N LYS A 429 19.93 -9.10 -23.34
CA LYS A 429 19.37 -10.27 -24.01
C LYS A 429 18.51 -11.15 -23.10
N ILE A 430 17.86 -10.55 -22.10
CA ILE A 430 16.97 -11.22 -21.15
C ILE A 430 15.58 -11.41 -21.73
N GLY A 431 15.09 -10.42 -22.49
CA GLY A 431 13.74 -10.41 -23.04
C GLY A 431 13.41 -9.10 -23.73
N ARG A 432 12.10 -8.81 -23.82
CA ARG A 432 11.56 -7.55 -24.34
C ARG A 432 10.17 -7.30 -23.78
N LEU A 433 9.71 -6.06 -23.90
CA LEU A 433 8.32 -5.71 -23.66
C LEU A 433 7.50 -5.80 -24.97
N ASP A 434 6.30 -6.35 -24.83
CA ASP A 434 5.24 -6.29 -25.86
C ASP A 434 4.19 -5.30 -25.32
N TYR A 435 4.21 -4.04 -25.74
CA TYR A 435 3.26 -3.01 -25.28
C TYR A 435 1.82 -3.37 -25.64
N LEU A 436 0.89 -3.05 -24.76
CA LEU A 436 -0.53 -3.39 -24.91
C LEU A 436 -1.31 -2.33 -25.70
N THR A 437 -0.69 -1.16 -25.95
CA THR A 437 -1.25 -0.05 -26.71
C THR A 437 -0.15 0.65 -27.51
N ASP A 438 -0.55 1.43 -28.51
CA ASP A 438 0.35 2.22 -29.36
C ASP A 438 1.01 3.35 -28.53
N ALA A 439 2.21 3.78 -28.96
CA ALA A 439 3.05 4.71 -28.22
C ALA A 439 2.34 6.05 -27.89
N ASP A 440 1.59 6.59 -28.85
CA ASP A 440 0.84 7.83 -28.72
C ASP A 440 -0.33 7.76 -27.70
N ARG A 441 -0.75 6.55 -27.32
CA ARG A 441 -1.83 6.30 -26.38
C ARG A 441 -1.39 5.76 -25.03
N GLN A 442 -0.10 5.61 -24.78
CA GLN A 442 0.41 5.02 -23.54
C GLN A 442 0.09 5.87 -22.32
N SER A 443 0.26 7.19 -22.39
CA SER A 443 -0.07 8.11 -21.29
C SER A 443 -1.57 8.07 -20.95
N GLU A 444 -2.43 8.04 -21.96
CA GLU A 444 -3.88 7.88 -21.77
C GLU A 444 -4.20 6.54 -21.08
N ALA A 445 -3.57 5.45 -21.53
CA ALA A 445 -3.76 4.12 -20.96
C ALA A 445 -3.31 4.03 -19.49
N VAL A 446 -2.24 4.70 -19.11
CA VAL A 446 -1.77 4.81 -17.72
C VAL A 446 -2.79 5.58 -16.88
N LEU A 447 -3.23 6.75 -17.34
CA LEU A 447 -4.19 7.59 -16.62
C LEU A 447 -5.54 6.88 -16.43
N ASN A 448 -6.05 6.19 -17.46
CA ASN A 448 -7.33 5.47 -17.39
C ASN A 448 -7.32 4.28 -16.41
N GLN A 449 -6.14 3.76 -16.06
CA GLN A 449 -5.96 2.70 -15.05
C GLN A 449 -5.63 3.26 -13.67
N ALA A 450 -5.27 4.54 -13.56
CA ALA A 450 -4.85 5.16 -12.32
C ALA A 450 -6.02 5.25 -11.34
N LEU A 451 -5.92 4.48 -10.25
CA LEU A 451 -6.90 4.43 -9.17
C LEU A 451 -6.18 4.09 -7.87
N ASP A 452 -6.25 4.97 -6.88
CA ASP A 452 -5.79 4.65 -5.52
C ASP A 452 -6.79 5.20 -4.46
N GLY A 453 -6.35 5.45 -3.25
CA GLY A 453 -7.14 5.72 -2.05
C GLY A 453 -7.01 4.59 -1.03
N TYR A 454 -6.49 3.42 -1.46
CA TYR A 454 -6.08 2.35 -0.55
C TYR A 454 -4.87 2.77 0.28
N HIS A 455 -4.01 3.64 -0.28
CA HIS A 455 -2.80 4.17 0.32
C HIS A 455 -3.01 5.64 0.69
N GLN A 456 -3.34 5.89 1.97
CA GLN A 456 -3.66 7.23 2.47
C GLN A 456 -2.38 7.88 3.01
N ILE A 457 -1.60 8.50 2.13
CA ILE A 457 -0.26 9.04 2.40
C ILE A 457 -0.32 10.58 2.39
N GLY A 458 0.49 11.24 3.22
CA GLY A 458 0.83 12.66 3.10
C GLY A 458 -0.10 13.66 3.80
N VAL A 459 -1.35 13.33 4.07
CA VAL A 459 -2.35 14.29 4.58
C VAL A 459 -2.05 14.87 5.99
N THR A 460 -1.08 14.28 6.69
CA THR A 460 -0.51 14.80 7.95
C THR A 460 1.02 14.71 7.90
N ARG A 461 1.60 15.04 6.74
CA ARG A 461 3.00 14.81 6.41
C ARG A 461 3.98 15.32 7.45
N MET A 462 5.12 14.63 7.55
CA MET A 462 6.24 14.95 8.41
C MET A 462 7.15 16.01 7.75
N ALA A 463 7.58 17.01 8.53
CA ALA A 463 8.63 17.94 8.14
C ALA A 463 9.26 18.57 9.40
N ASP A 464 10.47 19.12 9.28
CA ASP A 464 11.09 19.89 10.38
C ASP A 464 10.42 21.28 10.55
N ASP A 465 9.91 21.87 9.47
CA ASP A 465 9.22 23.16 9.48
C ASP A 465 7.68 22.98 9.56
N PRO A 466 6.99 23.55 10.56
CA PRO A 466 5.53 23.47 10.69
C PRO A 466 4.75 24.11 9.52
N LYS A 467 5.39 24.92 8.69
CA LYS A 467 4.79 25.44 7.44
C LYS A 467 4.76 24.39 6.33
N SER A 468 5.63 23.38 6.41
CA SER A 468 5.81 22.34 5.39
C SER A 468 5.25 20.99 5.81
N GLY A 469 4.97 20.78 7.10
CA GLY A 469 4.44 19.53 7.64
C GLY A 469 3.53 19.73 8.84
N VAL A 470 2.76 18.69 9.14
CA VAL A 470 1.82 18.65 10.28
C VAL A 470 2.49 18.06 11.51
N VAL A 471 3.41 17.11 11.30
CA VAL A 471 4.14 16.46 12.39
C VAL A 471 5.65 16.63 12.23
N ASP A 472 6.35 16.63 13.37
CA ASP A 472 7.81 16.62 13.41
C ASP A 472 8.40 15.23 13.13
N ARG A 473 9.72 15.11 13.17
CA ARG A 473 10.46 13.85 12.96
C ARG A 473 10.09 12.71 13.90
N ASP A 474 9.51 13.02 15.06
CA ASP A 474 9.04 12.05 16.06
C ASP A 474 7.53 11.79 15.95
N CYS A 475 6.91 12.17 14.83
CA CYS A 475 5.47 12.07 14.57
C CYS A 475 4.61 12.87 15.55
N ARG A 476 5.17 13.83 16.27
CA ARG A 476 4.44 14.73 17.17
C ARG A 476 3.86 15.87 16.32
N VAL A 477 2.59 16.18 16.53
CA VAL A 477 1.94 17.33 15.87
C VAL A 477 2.64 18.62 16.29
N HIS A 478 3.05 19.45 15.32
CA HIS A 478 3.67 20.74 15.60
C HIS A 478 2.79 21.59 16.51
N ASP A 479 3.40 22.39 17.38
CA ASP A 479 2.73 23.22 18.39
C ASP A 479 1.92 22.46 19.45
N MET A 480 2.07 21.12 19.53
CA MET A 480 1.37 20.26 20.48
C MET A 480 2.38 19.48 21.34
N ALA A 481 2.22 19.55 22.67
CA ALA A 481 3.16 18.89 23.57
C ALA A 481 2.92 17.38 23.72
N ASN A 482 1.70 16.89 23.46
CA ASN A 482 1.30 15.51 23.79
C ASN A 482 0.42 14.83 22.73
N LEU A 483 0.39 15.34 21.49
CA LEU A 483 -0.38 14.77 20.38
C LEU A 483 0.56 14.24 19.29
N PHE A 484 0.32 12.99 18.88
CA PHE A 484 1.10 12.28 17.88
C PHE A 484 0.19 11.68 16.81
N VAL A 485 0.76 11.38 15.64
CA VAL A 485 0.06 10.69 14.55
C VAL A 485 0.82 9.42 14.16
N ALA A 486 0.14 8.28 14.11
CA ALA A 486 0.69 7.01 13.67
C ALA A 486 -0.02 6.51 12.41
N GLY A 487 0.72 6.37 11.32
CA GLY A 487 0.19 5.87 10.04
C GLY A 487 0.95 6.40 8.85
N SER A 488 0.58 5.95 7.66
CA SER A 488 1.16 6.40 6.39
C SER A 488 0.87 7.87 6.07
N SER A 489 -0.13 8.46 6.71
CA SER A 489 -0.47 9.87 6.50
C SER A 489 0.65 10.85 6.85
N VAL A 490 1.63 10.41 7.66
CA VAL A 490 2.80 11.23 8.01
C VAL A 490 3.94 11.14 7.00
N PHE A 491 3.88 10.26 6.00
CA PHE A 491 4.95 10.12 5.02
C PHE A 491 5.04 11.36 4.11
N PRO A 492 6.24 11.93 3.90
CA PRO A 492 6.45 13.02 2.95
C PRO A 492 6.31 12.59 1.50
N THR A 493 6.73 11.35 1.16
CA THR A 493 6.68 10.75 -0.18
C THR A 493 6.10 9.35 -0.12
N ALA A 494 5.53 8.86 -1.22
CA ALA A 494 4.94 7.53 -1.30
C ALA A 494 5.98 6.44 -1.54
N GLY A 495 7.04 6.73 -2.31
CA GLY A 495 7.93 5.70 -2.84
C GLY A 495 7.18 4.68 -3.70
N GLN A 496 7.79 3.50 -3.90
CA GLN A 496 7.15 2.38 -4.61
C GLN A 496 6.44 1.40 -3.68
N ALA A 497 6.52 1.60 -2.37
CA ALA A 497 6.12 0.59 -1.39
C ALA A 497 4.66 0.73 -0.98
N ASN A 498 3.93 -0.40 -0.90
CA ASN A 498 2.69 -0.39 -0.13
C ASN A 498 2.99 0.07 1.29
N PRO A 499 2.29 1.08 1.84
CA PRO A 499 2.74 1.80 3.03
C PRO A 499 2.62 1.02 4.35
N THR A 500 2.05 -0.20 4.34
CA THR A 500 1.74 -0.92 5.59
C THR A 500 2.99 -1.29 6.37
N LEU A 501 4.01 -1.88 5.74
CA LEU A 501 5.25 -2.26 6.43
C LEU A 501 6.00 -1.04 6.96
N PRO A 502 6.28 0.01 6.16
CA PRO A 502 6.93 1.22 6.66
C PRO A 502 6.14 1.93 7.77
N ALA A 503 4.81 1.97 7.67
CA ALA A 503 3.96 2.60 8.68
C ALA A 503 3.95 1.82 10.02
N VAL A 504 4.04 0.48 9.97
CA VAL A 504 4.21 -0.33 11.18
C VAL A 504 5.60 -0.09 11.79
N ALA A 505 6.66 -0.07 10.97
CA ALA A 505 8.01 0.23 11.43
C ALA A 505 8.10 1.61 12.10
N LEU A 506 7.51 2.64 11.48
CA LEU A 506 7.44 3.98 12.07
C LEU A 506 6.61 4.03 13.36
N ALA A 507 5.52 3.25 13.46
CA ALA A 507 4.75 3.13 14.69
C ALA A 507 5.54 2.45 15.83
N LEU A 508 6.38 1.47 15.51
CA LEU A 508 7.29 0.84 16.49
C LEU A 508 8.36 1.84 16.98
N ARG A 509 8.95 2.63 16.08
CA ARG A 509 9.86 3.73 16.41
C ARG A 509 9.18 4.76 17.32
N LEU A 510 7.94 5.15 17.00
CA LEU A 510 7.16 6.05 17.87
C LEU A 510 6.93 5.44 19.26
N GLY A 511 6.72 4.13 19.37
CA GLY A 511 6.59 3.45 20.66
C GLY A 511 7.84 3.61 21.53
N ASP A 512 9.04 3.47 20.96
CA ASP A 512 10.30 3.70 21.65
C ASP A 512 10.47 5.17 22.05
N HIS A 513 10.03 6.12 21.21
CA HIS A 513 10.01 7.55 21.55
C HIS A 513 9.08 7.84 22.74
N LEU A 514 7.84 7.33 22.71
CA LEU A 514 6.86 7.52 23.80
C LEU A 514 7.37 6.96 25.13
N ARG A 515 8.08 5.84 25.10
CA ARG A 515 8.73 5.27 26.30
C ARG A 515 9.77 6.21 26.89
N ARG A 516 10.63 6.79 26.04
CA ARG A 516 11.67 7.73 26.46
C ARG A 516 11.08 8.96 27.15
N ILE A 517 10.08 9.60 26.52
CA ILE A 517 9.45 10.81 27.11
C ILE A 517 8.65 10.49 28.37
N ALA A 518 8.04 9.30 28.47
CA ALA A 518 7.33 8.90 29.68
C ALA A 518 8.25 8.69 30.90
N SER A 519 9.53 8.43 30.69
CA SER A 519 10.52 8.32 31.77
C SER A 519 11.10 9.67 32.24
N THR A 520 10.85 10.74 31.48
CA THR A 520 11.30 12.11 31.81
C THR A 520 10.19 12.98 32.40
N LEU A 521 8.96 12.48 32.44
CA LEU A 521 7.78 13.08 33.07
C LEU A 521 7.43 12.37 34.38
#